data_4178c2520ad13be3ac69705173102d68
#
_entry.id   4178c2520ad13be3ac69705173102d68
#
_cell.length_a   1.000
_cell.length_b   1.000
_cell.length_c   1.000
_cell.angle_alpha   90.00
_cell.angle_beta   90.00
_cell.angle_gamma   90.00
#
_symmetry.space_group_name_H-M   'P 1'
#
loop_
_entity.id
_entity.type
_entity.pdbx_description
1 polymer ?
#
loop_
_entity_poly.entity_id
_entity_poly.type
_entity_poly.pdbx_seq_one_letter_code
_entity_poly.pdbx_strand_id
1 'polypeptide(L)'
;VGIVKQVADVEDLLQAIPRNTLFPHRLAQLCRLCGARLVHVSTDCVFSGKTGMYTEADEPDAPHLYGRSKLLGEVDEPHAITLRTSIIGTEQSGARSLVGWFLAQQGSVKGFRQAIFSGLPTVELSTLVRDYVLPHPEIHGLYHIAAEPIDKESLLRLVAAEYGKEIDIDPSDEVVIDRSLDATRFRDATGYVPPPWPELVRRMHVFN
;
A
#
# COMPACT_ATOMS: atom_id res chain seq x y z
N VAL A 1 10.16 -5.58 6.59
CA VAL A 1 11.30 -4.73 6.99
C VAL A 1 11.54 -3.71 5.89
N GLY A 2 11.63 -2.45 6.24
CA GLY A 2 11.85 -1.34 5.31
C GLY A 2 11.64 -0.02 6.04
N ILE A 3 12.20 1.08 5.54
CA ILE A 3 11.88 2.42 6.00
C ILE A 3 10.65 2.88 5.25
N VAL A 4 9.63 3.32 5.99
CA VAL A 4 8.38 3.82 5.43
C VAL A 4 8.42 5.35 5.28
N LYS A 5 7.58 5.89 4.40
CA LYS A 5 7.54 7.31 4.04
C LYS A 5 7.39 8.26 5.25
N GLN A 6 6.78 7.80 6.33
CA GLN A 6 6.49 8.60 7.53
C GLN A 6 7.66 8.72 8.53
N VAL A 7 8.80 8.06 8.25
CA VAL A 7 9.99 8.11 9.12
C VAL A 7 10.95 9.19 8.63
N ALA A 8 11.52 9.96 9.56
CA ALA A 8 12.41 11.08 9.25
C ALA A 8 13.62 10.69 8.37
N ASP A 9 14.15 9.48 8.57
CA ASP A 9 15.33 8.97 7.86
C ASP A 9 15.04 8.47 6.43
N VAL A 10 13.82 8.62 5.93
CA VAL A 10 13.43 8.13 4.59
C VAL A 10 14.17 8.84 3.46
N GLU A 11 14.57 10.08 3.65
CA GLU A 11 15.36 10.87 2.70
C GLU A 11 16.89 10.73 2.90
N ASP A 12 17.34 9.93 3.88
CA ASP A 12 18.74 9.56 4.05
C ASP A 12 19.10 8.34 3.19
N LEU A 13 19.94 8.55 2.18
CA LEU A 13 20.44 7.51 1.27
C LEU A 13 21.10 6.35 2.01
N LEU A 14 21.86 6.64 3.08
CA LEU A 14 22.58 5.63 3.85
C LEU A 14 21.63 4.75 4.68
N GLN A 15 20.42 5.21 4.93
CA GLN A 15 19.38 4.44 5.60
C GLN A 15 18.44 3.76 4.60
N ALA A 16 18.00 4.47 3.57
CA ALA A 16 17.02 3.99 2.61
C ALA A 16 17.57 2.88 1.71
N ILE A 17 18.75 3.07 1.10
CA ILE A 17 19.30 2.11 0.14
C ILE A 17 19.60 0.74 0.77
N PRO A 18 20.28 0.62 1.92
CA PRO A 18 20.54 -0.70 2.52
C PRO A 18 19.25 -1.48 2.83
N ARG A 19 18.20 -0.80 3.29
CA ARG A 19 16.97 -1.44 3.78
C ARG A 19 15.92 -1.63 2.70
N ASN A 20 15.68 -0.61 1.87
CA ASN A 20 14.61 -0.66 0.87
C ASN A 20 15.08 -1.29 -0.44
N THR A 21 16.37 -1.19 -0.77
CA THR A 21 16.94 -1.68 -2.03
C THR A 21 17.74 -2.97 -1.84
N LEU A 22 18.83 -2.94 -1.08
CA LEU A 22 19.77 -4.07 -1.02
C LEU A 22 19.20 -5.26 -0.23
N PHE A 23 18.51 -5.00 0.88
CA PHE A 23 18.01 -6.06 1.75
C PHE A 23 17.02 -7.01 1.06
N PRO A 24 16.01 -6.56 0.28
CA PRO A 24 15.11 -7.47 -0.44
C PRO A 24 15.84 -8.43 -1.38
N HIS A 25 16.82 -7.95 -2.15
CA HIS A 25 17.60 -8.80 -3.05
C HIS A 25 18.48 -9.81 -2.30
N ARG A 26 19.12 -9.40 -1.19
CA ARG A 26 19.86 -10.32 -0.33
C ARG A 26 18.97 -11.40 0.27
N LEU A 27 17.75 -11.00 0.70
CA LEU A 27 16.77 -11.94 1.24
C LEU A 27 16.30 -12.93 0.16
N ALA A 28 16.07 -12.46 -1.06
CA ALA A 28 15.73 -13.33 -2.19
C ALA A 28 16.83 -14.37 -2.45
N GLN A 29 18.11 -13.97 -2.42
CA GLN A 29 19.23 -14.92 -2.55
C GLN A 29 19.25 -15.97 -1.43
N LEU A 30 19.01 -15.56 -0.18
CA LEU A 30 18.92 -16.48 0.95
C LEU A 30 17.73 -17.44 0.79
N CYS A 31 16.56 -16.94 0.40
CA CYS A 31 15.38 -17.76 0.13
C CYS A 31 15.69 -18.82 -0.95
N ARG A 32 16.36 -18.44 -2.03
CA ARG A 32 16.79 -19.38 -3.08
C ARG A 32 17.68 -20.49 -2.55
N LEU A 33 18.67 -20.16 -1.70
CA LEU A 33 19.57 -21.15 -1.11
C LEU A 33 18.88 -22.13 -0.15
N CYS A 34 17.81 -21.67 0.52
CA CYS A 34 17.05 -22.48 1.47
C CYS A 34 15.84 -23.17 0.83
N GLY A 35 15.61 -23.02 -0.49
CA GLY A 35 14.40 -23.51 -1.15
C GLY A 35 13.10 -22.83 -0.68
N ALA A 36 13.20 -21.62 -0.12
CA ALA A 36 12.05 -20.84 0.36
C ALA A 36 11.54 -19.88 -0.72
N ARG A 37 10.24 -19.54 -0.64
CA ARG A 37 9.62 -18.51 -1.46
C ARG A 37 9.63 -17.16 -0.74
N LEU A 38 9.91 -16.07 -1.46
CA LEU A 38 9.83 -14.71 -0.96
C LEU A 38 8.53 -14.05 -1.39
N VAL A 39 7.78 -13.48 -0.43
CA VAL A 39 6.70 -12.52 -0.68
C VAL A 39 7.21 -11.15 -0.27
N HIS A 40 7.43 -10.28 -1.25
CA HIS A 40 7.93 -8.91 -1.04
C HIS A 40 6.82 -7.89 -1.25
N VAL A 41 6.67 -6.94 -0.32
CA VAL A 41 5.69 -5.86 -0.44
C VAL A 41 6.41 -4.58 -0.88
N SER A 42 6.02 -4.06 -2.04
CA SER A 42 6.43 -2.76 -2.58
C SER A 42 5.34 -1.70 -2.36
N THR A 43 5.36 -0.62 -3.13
CA THR A 43 4.50 0.55 -2.88
C THR A 43 4.00 1.18 -4.19
N ASP A 44 2.81 1.79 -4.15
CA ASP A 44 2.27 2.69 -5.17
C ASP A 44 3.11 3.97 -5.35
N CYS A 45 3.93 4.33 -4.35
CA CYS A 45 4.81 5.49 -4.39
C CYS A 45 5.96 5.37 -5.40
N VAL A 46 6.08 4.24 -6.10
CA VAL A 46 6.94 4.12 -7.30
C VAL A 46 6.43 4.99 -8.45
N PHE A 47 5.17 5.42 -8.40
CA PHE A 47 4.55 6.34 -9.35
C PHE A 47 4.41 7.75 -8.78
N SER A 48 4.44 8.74 -9.67
CA SER A 48 4.26 10.16 -9.29
C SER A 48 2.81 10.47 -8.87
N GLY A 49 1.84 9.78 -9.44
CA GLY A 49 0.42 10.01 -9.21
C GLY A 49 -0.21 11.05 -10.15
N LYS A 50 0.31 11.17 -11.37
CA LYS A 50 -0.21 12.09 -12.40
C LYS A 50 -1.40 11.54 -13.17
N THR A 51 -1.47 10.23 -13.36
CA THR A 51 -2.44 9.58 -14.26
C THR A 51 -3.45 8.67 -13.56
N GLY A 52 -3.07 8.00 -12.47
CA GLY A 52 -3.89 6.97 -11.83
C GLY A 52 -4.03 5.68 -12.64
N MET A 53 -4.66 4.69 -12.04
CA MET A 53 -4.92 3.36 -12.63
C MET A 53 -3.70 2.75 -13.31
N TYR A 54 -2.53 2.89 -12.65
CA TYR A 54 -1.28 2.36 -13.17
C TYR A 54 -1.31 0.84 -13.26
N THR A 55 -0.82 0.31 -14.37
CA THR A 55 -0.59 -1.11 -14.62
C THR A 55 0.86 -1.49 -14.31
N GLU A 56 1.17 -2.79 -14.26
CA GLU A 56 2.55 -3.27 -14.10
C GLU A 56 3.46 -2.93 -15.30
N ALA A 57 2.87 -2.58 -16.45
CA ALA A 57 3.59 -2.17 -17.65
C ALA A 57 3.95 -0.68 -17.69
N ASP A 58 3.33 0.13 -16.81
CA ASP A 58 3.63 1.55 -16.76
C ASP A 58 5.01 1.82 -16.16
N GLU A 59 5.74 2.78 -16.76
CA GLU A 59 7.07 3.17 -16.31
C GLU A 59 7.01 3.91 -14.95
N PRO A 60 7.66 3.40 -13.89
CA PRO A 60 7.70 4.08 -12.62
C PRO A 60 8.46 5.41 -12.68
N ASP A 61 7.84 6.48 -12.22
CA ASP A 61 8.36 7.85 -12.30
C ASP A 61 8.44 8.53 -10.90
N ALA A 62 8.75 7.75 -9.85
CA ALA A 62 8.82 8.21 -8.47
C ALA A 62 9.64 9.49 -8.30
N PRO A 63 9.06 10.58 -7.75
CA PRO A 63 9.79 11.84 -7.57
C PRO A 63 10.72 11.86 -6.36
N HIS A 64 10.48 11.00 -5.36
CA HIS A 64 11.14 11.00 -4.05
C HIS A 64 12.00 9.76 -3.83
N LEU A 65 13.00 9.88 -2.95
CA LEU A 65 13.92 8.79 -2.60
C LEU A 65 13.19 7.54 -2.11
N TYR A 66 12.14 7.69 -1.32
CA TYR A 66 11.36 6.54 -0.83
C TYR A 66 10.86 5.67 -1.99
N GLY A 67 10.12 6.24 -2.93
CA GLY A 67 9.59 5.48 -4.08
C GLY A 67 10.71 4.87 -4.92
N ARG A 68 11.77 5.63 -5.19
CA ARG A 68 12.94 5.17 -5.96
C ARG A 68 13.67 4.02 -5.26
N SER A 69 13.90 4.12 -3.95
CA SER A 69 14.56 3.07 -3.19
C SER A 69 13.74 1.80 -3.09
N LYS A 70 12.40 1.92 -2.98
CA LYS A 70 11.47 0.79 -3.02
C LYS A 70 11.42 0.13 -4.40
N LEU A 71 11.38 0.93 -5.48
CA LEU A 71 11.44 0.43 -6.86
C LEU A 71 12.71 -0.40 -7.11
N LEU A 72 13.87 0.14 -6.74
CA LEU A 72 15.15 -0.56 -6.86
C LEU A 72 15.25 -1.83 -6.00
N GLY A 73 14.38 -1.99 -5.01
CA GLY A 73 14.30 -3.17 -4.16
C GLY A 73 13.25 -4.19 -4.59
N GLU A 74 12.53 -3.96 -5.69
CA GLU A 74 11.59 -4.92 -6.24
C GLU A 74 12.33 -6.14 -6.77
N VAL A 75 11.86 -7.33 -6.41
CA VAL A 75 12.48 -8.60 -6.74
C VAL A 75 11.68 -9.27 -7.85
N ASP A 76 12.35 -9.61 -8.95
CA ASP A 76 11.80 -10.38 -10.06
C ASP A 76 12.61 -11.66 -10.23
N GLU A 77 12.27 -12.68 -9.45
CA GLU A 77 12.92 -13.99 -9.42
C GLU A 77 11.85 -15.09 -9.41
N PRO A 78 12.10 -16.27 -10.01
CA PRO A 78 11.09 -17.36 -10.10
C PRO A 78 10.56 -17.85 -8.74
N HIS A 79 11.29 -17.64 -7.65
CA HIS A 79 10.90 -18.01 -6.29
C HIS A 79 10.41 -16.80 -5.47
N ALA A 80 10.14 -15.68 -6.11
CA ALA A 80 9.70 -14.46 -5.44
C ALA A 80 8.46 -13.85 -6.11
N ILE A 81 7.60 -13.24 -5.31
CA ILE A 81 6.51 -12.38 -5.78
C ILE A 81 6.65 -11.02 -5.13
N THR A 82 6.60 -9.96 -5.93
CA THR A 82 6.55 -8.58 -5.47
C THR A 82 5.14 -8.05 -5.62
N LEU A 83 4.56 -7.57 -4.52
CA LEU A 83 3.22 -6.99 -4.45
C LEU A 83 3.33 -5.47 -4.28
N ARG A 84 3.06 -4.71 -5.34
CA ARG A 84 2.88 -3.25 -5.22
C ARG A 84 1.50 -2.95 -4.67
N THR A 85 1.45 -2.20 -3.58
CA THR A 85 0.20 -1.80 -2.94
C THR A 85 0.41 -0.57 -2.08
N SER A 86 -0.66 0.00 -1.57
CA SER A 86 -0.64 0.92 -0.44
C SER A 86 -1.41 0.30 0.73
N ILE A 87 -1.03 0.64 1.94
CA ILE A 87 -1.60 0.00 3.14
C ILE A 87 -2.24 1.05 4.01
N ILE A 88 -3.43 0.72 4.54
CA ILE A 88 -4.13 1.53 5.54
C ILE A 88 -4.41 0.68 6.78
N GLY A 89 -4.33 1.31 7.95
CA GLY A 89 -4.61 0.68 9.24
C GLY A 89 -4.16 1.55 10.39
N THR A 90 -4.43 1.08 11.60
CA THR A 90 -3.86 1.68 12.81
C THR A 90 -2.47 1.12 13.06
N GLU A 91 -1.63 1.92 13.71
CA GLU A 91 -0.30 1.50 14.15
C GLU A 91 -0.39 0.96 15.58
N GLN A 92 0.50 0.00 15.91
CA GLN A 92 0.61 -0.49 17.29
C GLN A 92 1.08 0.61 18.27
N SER A 93 1.78 1.63 17.76
CA SER A 93 2.22 2.78 18.55
C SER A 93 2.35 4.03 17.68
N GLY A 94 1.80 5.14 18.13
CA GLY A 94 1.82 6.42 17.43
C GLY A 94 0.56 6.70 16.61
N ALA A 95 0.55 7.81 15.88
CA ALA A 95 -0.55 8.28 15.03
C ALA A 95 -0.01 8.82 13.69
N ARG A 96 0.93 8.08 13.07
CA ARG A 96 1.56 8.48 11.79
C ARG A 96 0.81 7.95 10.58
N SER A 97 0.05 6.84 10.75
CA SER A 97 -0.84 6.32 9.71
C SER A 97 -2.02 7.27 9.48
N LEU A 98 -2.64 7.19 8.30
CA LEU A 98 -3.81 8.02 7.97
C LEU A 98 -4.92 7.84 9.00
N VAL A 99 -5.24 6.60 9.37
CA VAL A 99 -6.32 6.30 10.32
C VAL A 99 -5.96 6.79 11.74
N GLY A 100 -4.76 6.45 12.23
CA GLY A 100 -4.30 6.88 13.55
C GLY A 100 -4.25 8.42 13.66
N TRP A 101 -3.72 9.10 12.64
CA TRP A 101 -3.74 10.55 12.56
C TRP A 101 -5.17 11.10 12.59
N PHE A 102 -6.07 10.56 11.74
CA PHE A 102 -7.45 11.04 11.65
C PHE A 102 -8.22 10.88 12.97
N LEU A 103 -8.09 9.72 13.60
CA LEU A 103 -8.78 9.44 14.87
C LEU A 103 -8.28 10.35 16.02
N ALA A 104 -7.03 10.82 15.96
CA ALA A 104 -6.46 11.76 16.93
C ALA A 104 -6.89 13.20 16.72
N GLN A 105 -7.44 13.59 15.54
CA GLN A 105 -7.85 14.96 15.26
C GLN A 105 -9.11 15.38 16.05
N GLN A 106 -9.29 16.67 16.22
CA GLN A 106 -10.46 17.29 16.82
C GLN A 106 -10.88 18.52 15.98
N GLY A 107 -12.14 18.92 16.07
CA GLY A 107 -12.68 20.05 15.33
C GLY A 107 -12.95 19.73 13.88
N SER A 108 -12.10 20.13 12.97
CA SER A 108 -12.25 19.83 11.55
C SER A 108 -10.95 19.37 10.89
N VAL A 109 -11.08 18.65 9.77
CA VAL A 109 -9.96 18.22 8.90
C VAL A 109 -10.32 18.43 7.45
N LYS A 110 -9.31 18.64 6.59
CA LYS A 110 -9.51 18.68 5.14
C LYS A 110 -9.69 17.27 4.58
N GLY A 111 -10.75 17.08 3.81
CA GLY A 111 -11.01 15.89 3.00
C GLY A 111 -10.62 16.15 1.53
N PHE A 112 -9.54 15.54 1.05
CA PHE A 112 -9.03 15.78 -0.31
C PHE A 112 -9.78 14.94 -1.33
N ARG A 113 -10.60 15.58 -2.19
CA ARG A 113 -11.44 14.94 -3.22
C ARG A 113 -10.64 14.46 -4.43
N GLN A 114 -9.48 15.05 -4.69
CA GLN A 114 -8.62 14.69 -5.82
C GLN A 114 -7.34 13.95 -5.39
N ALA A 115 -7.29 13.49 -4.14
CA ALA A 115 -6.23 12.61 -3.66
C ALA A 115 -6.78 11.17 -3.59
N ILE A 116 -6.50 10.40 -4.65
CA ILE A 116 -7.07 9.06 -4.84
C ILE A 116 -6.19 8.01 -4.17
N PHE A 117 -6.83 7.04 -3.53
CA PHE A 117 -6.25 5.92 -2.83
C PHE A 117 -6.89 4.61 -3.28
N SER A 118 -6.10 3.55 -3.48
CA SER A 118 -6.60 2.22 -3.85
C SER A 118 -5.96 1.09 -3.04
N GLY A 119 -5.28 1.42 -1.94
CA GLY A 119 -4.62 0.41 -1.09
C GLY A 119 -5.60 -0.44 -0.29
N LEU A 120 -5.06 -1.37 0.49
CA LEU A 120 -5.84 -2.30 1.31
C LEU A 120 -5.61 -2.08 2.81
N PRO A 121 -6.59 -2.40 3.66
CA PRO A 121 -6.33 -2.60 5.08
C PRO A 121 -5.28 -3.69 5.31
N THR A 122 -4.46 -3.53 6.35
CA THR A 122 -3.42 -4.50 6.73
C THR A 122 -3.99 -5.91 6.91
N VAL A 123 -5.17 -6.03 7.53
CA VAL A 123 -5.87 -7.31 7.72
C VAL A 123 -6.27 -7.94 6.38
N GLU A 124 -6.75 -7.15 5.44
CA GLU A 124 -7.12 -7.64 4.11
C GLU A 124 -5.90 -8.10 3.31
N LEU A 125 -4.80 -7.31 3.32
CA LEU A 125 -3.54 -7.73 2.70
C LEU A 125 -3.02 -9.04 3.30
N SER A 126 -3.11 -9.23 4.62
CA SER A 126 -2.71 -10.46 5.29
C SER A 126 -3.56 -11.65 4.87
N THR A 127 -4.88 -11.46 4.77
CA THR A 127 -5.84 -12.46 4.28
C THR A 127 -5.56 -12.82 2.82
N LEU A 128 -5.33 -11.82 1.96
CA LEU A 128 -4.96 -12.02 0.57
C LEU A 128 -3.68 -12.84 0.43
N VAL A 129 -2.64 -12.51 1.18
CA VAL A 129 -1.37 -13.27 1.14
C VAL A 129 -1.61 -14.73 1.55
N ARG A 130 -2.34 -14.97 2.65
CA ARG A 130 -2.64 -16.32 3.15
C ARG A 130 -3.45 -17.15 2.16
N ASP A 131 -4.50 -16.57 1.58
CA ASP A 131 -5.53 -17.32 0.86
C ASP A 131 -5.32 -17.33 -0.67
N TYR A 132 -4.58 -16.35 -1.22
CA TYR A 132 -4.40 -16.19 -2.67
C TYR A 132 -2.94 -16.19 -3.14
N VAL A 133 -1.98 -15.87 -2.27
CA VAL A 133 -0.56 -15.88 -2.66
C VAL A 133 0.12 -17.18 -2.24
N LEU A 134 -0.06 -17.60 -0.98
CA LEU A 134 0.61 -18.81 -0.47
C LEU A 134 0.13 -20.10 -1.14
N PRO A 135 -1.17 -20.28 -1.47
CA PRO A 135 -1.64 -21.48 -2.18
C PRO A 135 -1.21 -21.54 -3.66
N HIS A 136 -0.72 -20.43 -4.23
CA HIS A 136 -0.33 -20.30 -5.64
C HIS A 136 1.18 -20.09 -5.80
N PRO A 137 2.01 -21.15 -5.60
CA PRO A 137 3.47 -21.03 -5.69
C PRO A 137 3.96 -20.71 -7.11
N GLU A 138 3.14 -20.97 -8.12
CA GLU A 138 3.43 -20.72 -9.54
C GLU A 138 3.41 -19.24 -9.92
N ILE A 139 2.67 -18.38 -9.18
CA ILE A 139 2.68 -16.94 -9.47
C ILE A 139 3.95 -16.31 -8.92
N HIS A 140 4.69 -15.61 -9.75
CA HIS A 140 5.94 -14.93 -9.43
C HIS A 140 6.09 -13.62 -10.19
N GLY A 141 7.11 -12.82 -9.85
CA GLY A 141 7.34 -11.51 -10.44
C GLY A 141 6.45 -10.43 -9.81
N LEU A 142 6.09 -9.40 -10.58
CA LEU A 142 5.42 -8.21 -10.10
C LEU A 142 3.91 -8.27 -10.30
N TYR A 143 3.16 -7.95 -9.24
CA TYR A 143 1.70 -7.78 -9.28
C TYR A 143 1.28 -6.51 -8.54
N HIS A 144 0.28 -5.82 -9.08
CA HIS A 144 -0.44 -4.77 -8.38
C HIS A 144 -1.57 -5.37 -7.53
N ILE A 145 -1.68 -4.89 -6.30
CA ILE A 145 -2.74 -5.26 -5.37
C ILE A 145 -3.47 -3.99 -4.94
N ALA A 146 -4.75 -3.91 -5.28
CA ALA A 146 -5.54 -2.72 -5.03
C ALA A 146 -7.01 -3.04 -4.79
N ALA A 147 -7.68 -2.19 -4.00
CA ALA A 147 -9.12 -2.05 -3.97
C ALA A 147 -9.58 -1.06 -5.05
N GLU A 148 -10.89 -0.87 -5.19
CA GLU A 148 -11.44 0.18 -6.04
C GLU A 148 -10.91 1.55 -5.60
N PRO A 149 -10.54 2.43 -6.54
CA PRO A 149 -10.09 3.78 -6.20
C PRO A 149 -11.11 4.55 -5.38
N ILE A 150 -10.66 5.23 -4.35
CA ILE A 150 -11.48 6.10 -3.49
C ILE A 150 -10.74 7.40 -3.20
N ASP A 151 -11.44 8.52 -3.21
CA ASP A 151 -10.87 9.77 -2.75
C ASP A 151 -10.74 9.81 -1.22
N LYS A 152 -9.81 10.62 -0.71
CA LYS A 152 -9.55 10.66 0.72
C LYS A 152 -10.67 11.26 1.55
N GLU A 153 -11.49 12.17 1.00
CA GLU A 153 -12.66 12.66 1.70
C GLU A 153 -13.65 11.52 1.97
N SER A 154 -14.03 10.79 0.92
CA SER A 154 -14.94 9.65 1.01
C SER A 154 -14.41 8.57 1.96
N LEU A 155 -13.11 8.26 1.88
CA LEU A 155 -12.47 7.30 2.79
C LEU A 155 -12.54 7.76 4.25
N LEU A 156 -12.23 9.03 4.54
CA LEU A 156 -12.30 9.56 5.92
C LEU A 156 -13.74 9.57 6.45
N ARG A 157 -14.74 9.84 5.60
CA ARG A 157 -16.16 9.76 5.99
C ARG A 157 -16.57 8.34 6.36
N LEU A 158 -16.12 7.33 5.62
CA LEU A 158 -16.35 5.92 5.96
C LEU A 158 -15.67 5.54 7.27
N VAL A 159 -14.43 5.97 7.49
CA VAL A 159 -13.73 5.74 8.76
C VAL A 159 -14.44 6.45 9.91
N ALA A 160 -14.87 7.71 9.75
CA ALA A 160 -15.62 8.43 10.76
C ALA A 160 -16.90 7.69 11.17
N ALA A 161 -17.68 7.25 10.19
CA ALA A 161 -18.92 6.53 10.42
C ALA A 161 -18.70 5.20 11.15
N GLU A 162 -17.73 4.39 10.71
CA GLU A 162 -17.46 3.07 11.28
C GLU A 162 -16.88 3.14 12.70
N TYR A 163 -16.01 4.14 12.96
CA TYR A 163 -15.34 4.30 14.27
C TYR A 163 -16.12 5.20 15.24
N GLY A 164 -17.31 5.69 14.87
CA GLY A 164 -18.11 6.59 15.70
C GLY A 164 -17.40 7.92 15.97
N LYS A 165 -16.58 8.40 15.02
CA LYS A 165 -15.81 9.64 15.15
C LYS A 165 -16.63 10.84 14.70
N GLU A 166 -16.99 11.71 15.64
CA GLU A 166 -17.64 13.00 15.36
C GLU A 166 -16.56 14.05 15.05
N ILE A 167 -16.48 14.47 13.79
CA ILE A 167 -15.52 15.46 13.29
C ILE A 167 -16.02 16.02 11.97
N ASP A 168 -15.82 17.32 11.76
CA ASP A 168 -16.10 17.96 10.48
C ASP A 168 -15.03 17.62 9.45
N ILE A 169 -15.46 17.21 8.25
CA ILE A 169 -14.57 16.91 7.12
C ILE A 169 -14.88 17.92 6.02
N ASP A 170 -13.99 18.92 5.89
CA ASP A 170 -14.12 20.01 4.94
C ASP A 170 -13.60 19.57 3.57
N PRO A 171 -14.44 19.54 2.51
CA PRO A 171 -14.00 19.20 1.16
C PRO A 171 -12.90 20.12 0.65
N SER A 172 -11.85 19.55 0.04
CA SER A 172 -10.71 20.32 -0.48
C SER A 172 -10.18 19.73 -1.77
N ASP A 173 -9.89 20.57 -2.77
CA ASP A 173 -9.25 20.21 -4.04
C ASP A 173 -7.78 20.62 -4.10
N GLU A 174 -7.19 21.03 -2.97
CA GLU A 174 -5.80 21.54 -2.93
C GLU A 174 -4.76 20.47 -3.28
N VAL A 175 -5.06 19.19 -3.05
CA VAL A 175 -4.15 18.09 -3.34
C VAL A 175 -4.70 17.26 -4.49
N VAL A 176 -3.98 17.30 -5.61
CA VAL A 176 -4.30 16.50 -6.81
C VAL A 176 -3.21 15.43 -6.96
N ILE A 177 -3.57 14.19 -6.70
CA ILE A 177 -2.68 13.04 -6.82
C ILE A 177 -3.48 11.75 -6.95
N ASP A 178 -3.19 10.97 -7.98
CA ASP A 178 -3.83 9.68 -8.20
C ASP A 178 -2.77 8.60 -8.41
N ARG A 179 -2.53 7.80 -7.36
CA ARG A 179 -1.64 6.62 -7.39
C ARG A 179 -2.43 5.32 -7.39
N SER A 180 -3.68 5.34 -7.82
CA SER A 180 -4.45 4.12 -7.94
C SER A 180 -3.77 3.14 -8.88
N LEU A 181 -3.88 1.85 -8.53
CA LEU A 181 -3.27 0.75 -9.26
C LEU A 181 -4.38 -0.09 -9.92
N ASP A 182 -4.15 -0.52 -11.14
CA ASP A 182 -4.93 -1.57 -11.78
C ASP A 182 -4.43 -2.94 -11.28
N ALA A 183 -5.28 -3.71 -10.61
CA ALA A 183 -4.99 -5.04 -10.10
C ALA A 183 -5.54 -6.17 -10.99
N THR A 184 -5.89 -5.88 -12.24
CA THR A 184 -6.48 -6.86 -13.17
C THR A 184 -5.58 -8.08 -13.35
N ARG A 185 -4.27 -7.90 -13.49
CA ARG A 185 -3.30 -9.01 -13.62
C ARG A 185 -3.36 -9.97 -12.44
N PHE A 186 -3.43 -9.47 -11.20
CA PHE A 186 -3.52 -10.31 -10.01
C PHE A 186 -4.89 -11.01 -9.92
N ARG A 187 -5.97 -10.30 -10.22
CA ARG A 187 -7.32 -10.85 -10.25
C ARG A 187 -7.42 -11.99 -11.26
N ASP A 188 -6.89 -11.82 -12.47
CA ASP A 188 -6.93 -12.85 -13.52
C ASP A 188 -6.10 -14.09 -13.13
N ALA A 189 -4.98 -13.89 -12.41
CA ALA A 189 -4.12 -14.99 -11.96
C ALA A 189 -4.69 -15.76 -10.75
N THR A 190 -5.48 -15.11 -9.88
CA THR A 190 -5.87 -15.70 -8.58
C THR A 190 -7.37 -15.76 -8.32
N GLY A 191 -8.17 -15.01 -9.09
CA GLY A 191 -9.60 -14.83 -8.82
C GLY A 191 -9.91 -13.87 -7.66
N TYR A 192 -8.90 -13.23 -7.05
CA TYR A 192 -9.14 -12.30 -5.95
C TYR A 192 -9.90 -11.07 -6.40
N VAL A 193 -10.98 -10.76 -5.71
CA VAL A 193 -11.76 -9.53 -5.86
C VAL A 193 -11.84 -8.84 -4.49
N PRO A 194 -11.35 -7.60 -4.37
CA PRO A 194 -11.39 -6.89 -3.10
C PRO A 194 -12.84 -6.60 -2.68
N PRO A 195 -13.16 -6.69 -1.38
CA PRO A 195 -14.44 -6.22 -0.87
C PRO A 195 -14.66 -4.71 -1.11
N PRO A 196 -15.91 -4.24 -1.13
CA PRO A 196 -16.19 -2.80 -1.22
C PRO A 196 -15.69 -2.06 0.03
N TRP A 197 -15.40 -0.76 -0.12
CA TRP A 197 -14.79 0.07 0.94
C TRP A 197 -15.51 0.04 2.29
N PRO A 198 -16.85 0.06 2.39
CA PRO A 198 -17.50 -0.05 3.70
C PRO A 198 -17.13 -1.35 4.43
N GLU A 199 -17.03 -2.47 3.72
CA GLU A 199 -16.62 -3.74 4.28
C GLU A 199 -15.13 -3.77 4.65
N LEU A 200 -14.26 -3.18 3.82
CA LEU A 200 -12.83 -3.06 4.12
C LEU A 200 -12.58 -2.24 5.39
N VAL A 201 -13.29 -1.13 5.57
CA VAL A 201 -13.18 -0.28 6.76
C VAL A 201 -13.73 -1.01 7.99
N ARG A 202 -14.85 -1.72 7.86
CA ARG A 202 -15.40 -2.55 8.93
C ARG A 202 -14.41 -3.65 9.38
N ARG A 203 -13.80 -4.38 8.43
CA ARG A 203 -12.78 -5.40 8.74
C ARG A 203 -11.57 -4.79 9.45
N MET A 204 -11.13 -3.62 9.00
CA MET A 204 -10.04 -2.88 9.63
C MET A 204 -10.39 -2.51 11.09
N HIS A 205 -11.61 -2.04 11.34
CA HIS A 205 -12.08 -1.66 12.68
C HIS A 205 -12.13 -2.85 13.64
N VAL A 206 -12.71 -3.96 13.17
CA VAL A 206 -12.86 -5.19 14.00
C VAL A 206 -11.51 -5.84 14.33
N PHE A 207 -10.50 -5.67 13.49
CA PHE A 207 -9.17 -6.27 13.68
C PHE A 207 -8.30 -5.48 14.66
N ASN A 208 -8.60 -4.21 14.92
CA ASN A 208 -7.89 -3.35 15.87
C ASN A 208 -8.45 -3.53 17.31
#